data_89d8d17bcd283dad952bc753ac577bca
#
_entry.id   89d8d17bcd283dad952bc753ac577bca
#
_cell.length_a   1.000
_cell.length_b   1.000
_cell.length_c   1.000
_cell.angle_alpha   90.00
_cell.angle_beta   90.00
_cell.angle_gamma   90.00
#
_symmetry.space_group_name_H-M   'P 1'
#
loop_
_entity.id
_entity.type
_entity.pdbx_description
1 polymer ?
#
loop_
_entity_poly.entity_id
_entity_poly.type
_entity_poly.pdbx_seq_one_letter_code
_entity_poly.pdbx_strand_id
1 'polypeptide(L)'
;MRSIIEVLDRAKAVQKVRSDYKLSLTLGIGESSLSSYRRGLVLPDEINCIKLAAAMHEDPALLVAEMQAQRAKTPELKKLWSGIAKRLTLHPC
;
A
#
# COMPACT_ATOMS: atom_id res chain seq x y z
N MET A 1 -11.68 -0.73 -1.32
CA MET A 1 -10.27 -0.39 -1.05
C MET A 1 -9.35 -1.50 -1.50
N ARG A 2 -8.18 -1.13 -1.97
CA ARG A 2 -7.22 -2.12 -2.48
C ARG A 2 -6.62 -2.93 -1.33
N SER A 3 -6.44 -4.23 -1.55
CA SER A 3 -5.68 -5.07 -0.63
C SER A 3 -4.19 -4.82 -0.83
N ILE A 4 -3.38 -5.22 0.16
CA ILE A 4 -1.92 -5.10 0.00
C ILE A 4 -1.42 -5.96 -1.17
N ILE A 5 -2.06 -7.08 -1.44
CA ILE A 5 -1.70 -7.93 -2.57
C ILE A 5 -1.91 -7.19 -3.90
N GLU A 6 -3.05 -6.51 -4.04
CA GLU A 6 -3.31 -5.69 -5.23
C GLU A 6 -2.28 -4.57 -5.39
N VAL A 7 -1.90 -3.94 -4.27
CA VAL A 7 -0.90 -2.87 -4.27
C VAL A 7 0.46 -3.41 -4.73
N LEU A 8 0.88 -4.54 -4.20
CA LEU A 8 2.15 -5.15 -4.60
C LEU A 8 2.15 -5.54 -6.08
N ASP A 9 1.05 -6.11 -6.56
CA ASP A 9 0.93 -6.49 -7.96
C ASP A 9 0.94 -5.26 -8.88
N ARG A 10 0.31 -4.17 -8.44
CA ARG A 10 0.32 -2.92 -9.19
C ARG A 10 1.73 -2.33 -9.25
N ALA A 11 2.45 -2.34 -8.13
CA ALA A 11 3.83 -1.86 -8.11
C ALA A 11 4.72 -2.68 -9.04
N LYS A 12 4.56 -4.00 -9.03
CA LYS A 12 5.30 -4.88 -9.95
C LYS A 12 5.00 -4.52 -11.41
N ALA A 13 3.74 -4.30 -11.74
CA ALA A 13 3.34 -3.98 -13.10
C ALA A 13 3.92 -2.63 -13.54
N VAL A 14 3.82 -1.60 -12.70
CA VAL A 14 4.34 -0.28 -13.03
C VAL A 14 5.86 -0.30 -13.19
N GLN A 15 6.55 -1.00 -12.30
CA GLN A 15 8.02 -1.09 -12.34
C GLN A 15 8.53 -2.13 -13.35
N LYS A 16 7.62 -2.91 -13.96
CA LYS A 16 7.97 -3.93 -14.96
C LYS A 16 8.93 -4.97 -14.42
N VAL A 17 8.76 -5.35 -13.15
CA VAL A 17 9.53 -6.44 -12.55
C VAL A 17 8.60 -7.65 -12.36
N ARG A 18 9.17 -8.86 -12.39
CA ARG A 18 8.39 -10.09 -12.40
C ARG A 18 8.40 -10.87 -11.10
N SER A 19 9.29 -10.53 -10.18
CA SER A 19 9.38 -11.26 -8.92
C SER A 19 9.32 -10.31 -7.74
N ASP A 20 8.88 -10.83 -6.60
CA ASP A 20 8.88 -10.06 -5.36
C ASP A 20 10.30 -9.75 -4.92
N TYR A 21 11.26 -10.62 -5.23
CA TYR A 21 12.65 -10.33 -4.94
C TYR A 21 13.12 -9.07 -5.67
N LYS A 22 12.87 -8.97 -6.97
CA LYS A 22 13.23 -7.78 -7.74
C LYS A 22 12.46 -6.56 -7.28
N LEU A 23 11.20 -6.74 -6.91
CA LEU A 23 10.41 -5.63 -6.35
C LEU A 23 11.03 -5.14 -5.05
N SER A 24 11.46 -6.04 -4.17
CA SER A 24 12.10 -5.66 -2.91
C SER A 24 13.34 -4.81 -3.14
N LEU A 25 14.15 -5.17 -4.13
CA LEU A 25 15.34 -4.39 -4.49
C LEU A 25 14.94 -3.00 -5.02
N THR A 26 13.95 -2.94 -5.88
CA THR A 26 13.48 -1.69 -6.47
C THR A 26 12.91 -0.75 -5.40
N LEU A 27 12.15 -1.29 -4.47
CA LEU A 27 11.50 -0.49 -3.42
C LEU A 27 12.43 -0.13 -2.27
N GLY A 28 13.49 -0.90 -2.06
CA GLY A 28 14.29 -0.76 -0.86
C GLY A 28 13.55 -1.27 0.38
N ILE A 29 12.69 -2.26 0.20
CA ILE A 29 11.96 -2.93 1.28
C ILE A 29 12.48 -4.36 1.34
N GLY A 30 12.71 -4.88 2.55
CA GLY A 30 13.23 -6.23 2.72
C GLY A 30 12.31 -7.29 2.12
N GLU A 31 12.91 -8.34 1.59
CA GLU A 31 12.14 -9.45 1.00
C GLU A 31 11.24 -10.12 2.02
N SER A 32 11.70 -10.25 3.27
CA SER A 32 10.89 -10.82 4.34
C SER A 32 9.65 -9.98 4.63
N SER A 33 9.75 -8.65 4.51
CA SER A 33 8.60 -7.77 4.69
C SER A 33 7.58 -7.99 3.57
N LEU A 34 8.03 -8.08 2.33
CA LEU A 34 7.12 -8.35 1.20
C LEU A 34 6.44 -9.72 1.37
N SER A 35 7.19 -10.73 1.83
CA SER A 35 6.61 -12.05 2.10
C SER A 35 5.52 -11.95 3.17
N SER A 36 5.76 -11.18 4.23
CA SER A 36 4.77 -10.98 5.30
C SER A 36 3.52 -10.28 4.78
N TYR A 37 3.69 -9.29 3.90
CA TYR A 37 2.55 -8.60 3.27
C TYR A 37 1.74 -9.58 2.40
N ARG A 38 2.42 -10.39 1.59
CA ARG A 38 1.76 -11.38 0.74
C ARG A 38 0.96 -12.40 1.54
N ARG A 39 1.47 -12.75 2.72
CA ARG A 39 0.82 -13.73 3.59
C ARG A 39 -0.27 -13.12 4.48
N GLY A 40 -0.47 -11.81 4.40
CA GLY A 40 -1.48 -11.13 5.19
C GLY A 40 -1.15 -11.00 6.66
N LEU A 41 0.12 -11.16 7.04
CA LEU A 41 0.54 -11.11 8.43
C LEU A 41 0.66 -9.68 8.97
N VAL A 42 1.09 -8.75 8.13
CA VAL A 42 1.25 -7.34 8.50
C VAL A 42 0.88 -6.46 7.30
N LEU A 43 0.61 -5.20 7.57
CA LEU A 43 0.42 -4.18 6.54
C LEU A 43 1.60 -3.22 6.58
N PRO A 44 1.96 -2.59 5.44
CA PRO A 44 3.08 -1.66 5.42
C PRO A 44 2.83 -0.44 6.31
N ASP A 45 3.88 -0.01 6.98
CA ASP A 45 3.84 1.24 7.75
C ASP A 45 3.92 2.46 6.81
N GLU A 46 3.93 3.66 7.37
CA GLU A 46 3.90 4.89 6.58
C GLU A 46 5.12 5.00 5.67
N ILE A 47 6.30 4.64 6.15
CA ILE A 47 7.54 4.71 5.36
C ILE A 47 7.45 3.76 4.16
N ASN A 48 6.99 2.54 4.39
CA ASN A 48 6.86 1.57 3.29
C ASN A 48 5.71 1.93 2.36
N CYS A 49 4.66 2.56 2.86
CA CYS A 49 3.61 3.12 2.00
C CYS A 49 4.16 4.18 1.06
N ILE A 50 5.05 5.05 1.54
CA ILE A 50 5.68 6.07 0.71
C ILE A 50 6.48 5.39 -0.42
N LYS A 51 7.24 4.35 -0.09
CA LYS A 51 8.04 3.62 -1.08
C LYS A 51 7.14 2.93 -2.12
N LEU A 52 6.09 2.28 -1.68
CA LEU A 52 5.15 1.60 -2.57
C LEU A 52 4.41 2.59 -3.48
N ALA A 53 3.95 3.69 -2.91
CA ALA A 53 3.24 4.71 -3.68
C ALA A 53 4.16 5.32 -4.74
N ALA A 54 5.42 5.59 -4.40
CA ALA A 54 6.39 6.09 -5.37
C ALA A 54 6.56 5.11 -6.52
N ALA A 55 6.62 3.82 -6.23
CA ALA A 55 6.75 2.78 -7.25
C ALA A 55 5.52 2.70 -8.16
N MET A 56 4.37 3.08 -7.67
CA MET A 56 3.13 3.10 -8.45
C MET A 56 2.84 4.45 -9.09
N HIS A 57 3.69 5.46 -8.86
CA HIS A 57 3.48 6.84 -9.29
C HIS A 57 2.19 7.43 -8.72
N GLU A 58 1.92 7.15 -7.44
CA GLU A 58 0.72 7.62 -6.74
C GLU A 58 1.08 8.46 -5.53
N ASP A 59 0.11 9.26 -5.09
CA ASP A 59 0.24 10.02 -3.84
C ASP A 59 0.24 9.05 -2.65
N PRO A 60 1.26 9.09 -1.80
CA PRO A 60 1.31 8.20 -0.63
C PRO A 60 0.15 8.40 0.35
N ALA A 61 -0.47 9.58 0.36
CA ALA A 61 -1.59 9.84 1.28
C ALA A 61 -2.74 8.86 1.06
N LEU A 62 -3.05 8.54 -0.20
CA LEU A 62 -4.10 7.57 -0.51
C LEU A 62 -3.76 6.19 0.05
N LEU A 63 -2.54 5.73 -0.20
CA LEU A 63 -2.14 4.40 0.25
C LEU A 63 -2.10 4.32 1.78
N VAL A 64 -1.59 5.36 2.44
CA VAL A 64 -1.60 5.42 3.91
C VAL A 64 -3.02 5.32 4.44
N ALA A 65 -3.95 6.09 3.86
CA ALA A 65 -5.35 6.06 4.29
C ALA A 65 -5.97 4.68 4.09
N GLU A 66 -5.69 4.03 2.96
CA GLU A 66 -6.20 2.68 2.69
C GLU A 66 -5.67 1.66 3.72
N MET A 67 -4.39 1.73 4.03
CA MET A 67 -3.79 0.80 5.00
C MET A 67 -4.28 1.08 6.42
N GLN A 68 -4.44 2.35 6.79
CA GLN A 68 -4.99 2.69 8.09
C GLN A 68 -6.44 2.23 8.24
N ALA A 69 -7.25 2.34 7.19
CA ALA A 69 -8.61 1.83 7.22
C ALA A 69 -8.65 0.31 7.47
N GLN A 70 -7.71 -0.41 6.87
CA GLN A 70 -7.63 -1.87 7.05
C GLN A 70 -7.09 -2.27 8.43
N ARG A 71 -6.25 -1.42 9.05
CA ARG A 71 -5.77 -1.63 10.41
C ARG A 71 -6.78 -1.26 11.47
N ALA A 72 -7.76 -0.43 11.12
CA ALA A 72 -8.66 0.17 12.11
C ALA A 72 -9.39 -0.90 12.91
N LYS A 73 -9.37 -0.74 14.23
CA LYS A 73 -9.99 -1.71 15.15
C LYS A 73 -11.37 -1.28 15.60
N THR A 74 -11.79 -0.06 15.31
CA THR A 74 -13.11 0.43 15.67
C THR A 74 -13.85 0.90 14.42
N PRO A 75 -15.20 0.83 14.42
CA PRO A 75 -15.98 1.33 13.28
C PRO A 75 -15.73 2.80 12.99
N GLU A 76 -15.52 3.61 14.04
CA GLU A 76 -15.28 5.04 13.89
C GLU A 76 -13.98 5.33 13.15
N LEU A 77 -12.89 4.63 13.50
CA LEU A 77 -11.61 4.79 12.84
C LEU A 77 -11.67 4.28 11.41
N LYS A 78 -12.33 3.14 11.21
CA LYS A 78 -12.48 2.59 9.87
C LYS A 78 -13.25 3.57 8.96
N LYS A 79 -14.31 4.16 9.47
CA LYS A 79 -15.11 5.13 8.72
C LYS A 79 -14.29 6.37 8.39
N LEU A 80 -13.51 6.86 9.36
CA LEU A 80 -12.65 8.03 9.16
C LEU A 80 -11.67 7.80 8.01
N TRP A 81 -10.89 6.73 8.10
CA TRP A 81 -9.85 6.46 7.09
C TRP A 81 -10.43 6.08 5.74
N SER A 82 -11.53 5.33 5.73
CA SER A 82 -12.21 5.00 4.47
C SER A 82 -12.74 6.26 3.79
N GLY A 83 -13.25 7.21 4.56
CA GLY A 83 -13.72 8.49 4.04
C GLY A 83 -12.58 9.32 3.45
N ILE A 84 -11.43 9.33 4.11
CA ILE A 84 -10.24 10.02 3.59
C ILE A 84 -9.78 9.39 2.29
N ALA A 85 -9.68 8.06 2.25
CA ALA A 85 -9.29 7.34 1.04
C ALA A 85 -10.23 7.64 -0.12
N LYS A 86 -11.54 7.64 0.15
CA LYS A 86 -12.55 7.93 -0.86
C LYS A 86 -12.38 9.35 -1.42
N ARG A 87 -12.18 10.34 -0.55
CA ARG A 87 -11.97 11.72 -1.00
C ARG A 87 -10.74 11.86 -1.86
N LEU A 88 -9.64 11.19 -1.49
CA LEU A 88 -8.40 11.25 -2.26
C LEU A 88 -8.55 10.54 -3.61
N THR A 89 -9.39 9.52 -3.69
CA THR A 89 -9.68 8.83 -4.95
C THR A 89 -10.53 9.70 -5.88
N LEU A 90 -11.54 10.39 -5.32
CA LEU A 90 -12.47 11.21 -6.10
C LEU A 90 -11.87 12.54 -6.53
N HIS A 91 -10.90 13.06 -5.78
CA HIS A 91 -10.28 14.34 -6.04
C HIS A 91 -8.76 14.22 -6.10
N PRO A 92 -8.24 13.44 -7.06
CA PRO A 92 -6.78 13.34 -7.20
C PRO A 92 -6.21 14.67 -7.65
N CYS A 93 -5.14 15.08 -7.01
CA CYS A 93 -4.44 16.32 -7.39
C CYS A 93 -3.46 16.06 -8.52
#